data_d95b8668d26e737a24eb974164800ab2
#
_entry.id   d95b8668d26e737a24eb974164800ab2
#
_cell.length_a   1.000
_cell.length_b   1.000
_cell.length_c   1.000
_cell.angle_alpha   90.00
_cell.angle_beta   90.00
_cell.angle_gamma   90.00
#
_symmetry.space_group_name_H-M   'P 1'
#
loop_
_entity.id
_entity.type
_entity.pdbx_description
1 polymer ?
#
loop_
_entity_poly.entity_id
_entity_poly.type
_entity_poly.pdbx_seq_one_letter_code
_entity_poly.pdbx_strand_id
1 'polypeptide(L)'
;MNVLKYLFALTILGLSAGCASYKWTSDVPEDKRTVFVPVFRNDSEVTELGNVVARQVLREFQREGTFKISTPENCALEIQGIISSTSLARVNSSNRDYTNRRRERRFTAEATVSFIDKKSGKVIVNNRKYVGRTTFYGDKDVLTLQRNASGRLAEDIAAQIVDDALNLKWE
;
A
#
# COMPACT_ATOMS: atom_id res chain seq x y z
N MET A 1 -35.11 40.61 23.18
CA MET A 1 -33.64 40.38 23.17
C MET A 1 -33.25 38.96 23.62
N ASN A 2 -34.04 38.28 24.42
CA ASN A 2 -33.75 36.89 24.88
C ASN A 2 -34.11 35.79 23.90
N VAL A 3 -35.19 35.97 23.10
CA VAL A 3 -35.63 34.96 22.12
C VAL A 3 -34.57 34.71 21.04
N LEU A 4 -33.87 35.74 20.57
CA LEU A 4 -32.79 35.63 19.57
C LEU A 4 -31.58 34.84 20.12
N LYS A 5 -31.30 34.96 21.41
CA LYS A 5 -30.21 34.19 22.06
C LYS A 5 -30.56 32.70 22.16
N TYR A 6 -31.80 32.36 22.46
CA TYR A 6 -32.26 30.96 22.51
C TYR A 6 -32.31 30.31 21.11
N LEU A 7 -32.69 31.07 20.06
CA LEU A 7 -32.64 30.63 18.69
C LEU A 7 -31.18 30.34 18.22
N PHE A 8 -30.25 31.20 18.62
CA PHE A 8 -28.84 31.01 18.30
C PHE A 8 -28.22 29.82 19.05
N ALA A 9 -28.60 29.60 20.31
CA ALA A 9 -28.15 28.46 21.10
C ALA A 9 -28.71 27.13 20.55
N LEU A 10 -29.96 27.13 20.06
CA LEU A 10 -30.61 25.94 19.50
C LEU A 10 -29.98 25.53 18.15
N THR A 11 -29.55 26.52 17.33
CA THR A 11 -28.84 26.24 16.07
C THR A 11 -27.44 25.66 16.29
N ILE A 12 -26.71 26.11 17.31
CA ILE A 12 -25.39 25.56 17.66
C ILE A 12 -25.52 24.13 18.20
N LEU A 13 -26.55 23.81 18.95
CA LEU A 13 -26.79 22.47 19.48
C LEU A 13 -27.17 21.47 18.38
N GLY A 14 -27.84 21.91 17.31
CA GLY A 14 -28.19 21.08 16.15
C GLY A 14 -27.00 20.71 15.26
N LEU A 15 -25.93 21.50 15.25
CA LEU A 15 -24.74 21.25 14.43
C LEU A 15 -23.77 20.24 15.06
N SER A 16 -23.88 19.92 16.33
CA SER A 16 -23.02 18.96 17.02
C SER A 16 -23.49 17.49 16.89
N ALA A 17 -24.66 17.21 16.36
CA ALA A 17 -25.20 15.86 16.16
C ALA A 17 -24.68 15.16 14.88
N GLY A 18 -23.85 15.83 14.06
CA GLY A 18 -23.41 15.35 12.75
C GLY A 18 -22.18 14.44 12.73
N CYS A 19 -21.58 14.10 13.87
CA CYS A 19 -20.57 13.06 13.93
C CYS A 19 -21.21 11.67 14.05
N ALA A 20 -22.07 11.32 13.10
CA ALA A 20 -22.47 9.94 12.92
C ALA A 20 -21.22 9.14 12.56
N SER A 21 -20.89 8.16 13.40
CA SER A 21 -19.81 7.19 13.17
C SER A 21 -19.96 6.59 11.78
N TYR A 22 -19.20 7.08 10.83
CA TYR A 22 -19.04 6.41 9.55
C TYR A 22 -18.24 5.14 9.81
N LYS A 23 -18.95 4.07 10.20
CA LYS A 23 -18.36 2.73 10.23
C LYS A 23 -18.07 2.34 8.79
N TRP A 24 -16.84 2.44 8.38
CA TRP A 24 -16.33 1.66 7.26
C TRP A 24 -16.52 0.19 7.66
N THR A 25 -17.66 -0.38 7.29
CA THR A 25 -17.87 -1.81 7.41
C THR A 25 -17.08 -2.42 6.28
N SER A 26 -15.85 -2.89 6.57
CA SER A 26 -15.11 -3.70 5.61
C SER A 26 -15.94 -4.98 5.39
N ASP A 27 -16.11 -5.39 4.14
CA ASP A 27 -16.81 -6.63 3.77
C ASP A 27 -16.04 -7.90 4.19
N VAL A 28 -14.90 -7.73 4.88
CA VAL A 28 -14.09 -8.84 5.39
C VAL A 28 -14.77 -9.46 6.62
N PRO A 29 -15.11 -10.76 6.58
CA PRO A 29 -15.67 -11.47 7.73
C PRO A 29 -14.74 -11.41 8.96
N GLU A 30 -15.29 -11.34 10.17
CA GLU A 30 -14.48 -11.18 11.38
C GLU A 30 -13.47 -12.32 11.59
N ASP A 31 -13.84 -13.55 11.25
CA ASP A 31 -12.98 -14.73 11.35
C ASP A 31 -11.88 -14.78 10.27
N LYS A 32 -11.93 -13.87 9.29
CA LYS A 32 -10.94 -13.72 8.20
C LYS A 32 -10.00 -12.52 8.38
N ARG A 33 -10.13 -11.76 9.46
CA ARG A 33 -9.36 -10.52 9.73
C ARG A 33 -7.97 -10.75 10.32
N THR A 34 -7.33 -11.87 10.02
CA THR A 34 -5.93 -12.12 10.40
C THR A 34 -5.08 -12.38 9.18
N VAL A 35 -3.94 -11.69 9.06
CA VAL A 35 -3.07 -11.76 7.89
C VAL A 35 -1.63 -12.10 8.29
N PHE A 36 -1.00 -12.93 7.47
CA PHE A 36 0.44 -13.19 7.50
C PHE A 36 1.06 -12.82 6.16
N VAL A 37 2.15 -12.09 6.21
CA VAL A 37 2.91 -11.66 5.02
C VAL A 37 4.36 -12.11 5.22
N PRO A 38 4.78 -13.20 4.58
CA PRO A 38 6.18 -13.61 4.56
C PRO A 38 7.02 -12.59 3.78
N VAL A 39 8.33 -12.70 3.92
CA VAL A 39 9.25 -11.94 3.07
C VAL A 39 8.99 -12.29 1.61
N PHE A 40 8.86 -11.28 0.75
CA PHE A 40 8.67 -11.52 -0.69
C PHE A 40 9.96 -12.03 -1.31
N ARG A 41 9.84 -13.06 -2.15
CA ARG A 41 10.97 -13.49 -2.98
C ARG A 41 11.36 -12.36 -3.92
N ASN A 42 12.65 -12.20 -4.13
CA ASN A 42 13.18 -11.14 -4.96
C ASN A 42 13.99 -11.74 -6.11
N ASP A 43 13.41 -11.69 -7.30
CA ASP A 43 14.04 -12.12 -8.55
C ASP A 43 14.61 -10.92 -9.34
N SER A 44 14.58 -9.71 -8.74
CA SER A 44 15.08 -8.47 -9.36
C SER A 44 16.55 -8.19 -9.01
N GLU A 45 17.15 -7.28 -9.76
CA GLU A 45 18.54 -6.84 -9.55
C GLU A 45 18.73 -5.94 -8.31
N VAL A 46 17.62 -5.43 -7.72
CA VAL A 46 17.68 -4.52 -6.57
C VAL A 46 17.65 -5.32 -5.28
N THR A 47 18.81 -5.42 -4.65
CA THR A 47 18.97 -6.17 -3.40
C THR A 47 17.96 -5.73 -2.34
N GLU A 48 17.42 -6.71 -1.59
CA GLU A 48 16.50 -6.52 -0.47
C GLU A 48 15.13 -5.90 -0.79
N LEU A 49 14.79 -5.66 -2.06
CA LEU A 49 13.51 -5.03 -2.41
C LEU A 49 12.31 -5.85 -1.92
N GLY A 50 12.40 -7.18 -1.93
CA GLY A 50 11.38 -8.07 -1.38
C GLY A 50 11.12 -7.83 0.12
N ASN A 51 12.19 -7.63 0.91
CA ASN A 51 12.10 -7.28 2.32
C ASN A 51 11.44 -5.90 2.52
N VAL A 52 11.82 -4.93 1.69
CA VAL A 52 11.29 -3.55 1.77
C VAL A 52 9.79 -3.55 1.48
N VAL A 53 9.36 -4.26 0.43
CA VAL A 53 7.94 -4.35 0.04
C VAL A 53 7.14 -5.10 1.11
N ALA A 54 7.60 -6.27 1.59
CA ALA A 54 6.89 -7.02 2.62
C ALA A 54 6.68 -6.22 3.91
N ARG A 55 7.73 -5.51 4.38
CA ARG A 55 7.61 -4.62 5.55
C ARG A 55 6.64 -3.46 5.31
N GLN A 56 6.57 -2.94 4.09
CA GLN A 56 5.66 -1.85 3.77
C GLN A 56 4.21 -2.35 3.70
N VAL A 57 3.97 -3.55 3.16
CA VAL A 57 2.64 -4.20 3.18
C VAL A 57 2.17 -4.41 4.62
N LEU A 58 3.03 -4.88 5.52
CA LEU A 58 2.70 -5.02 6.95
C LEU A 58 2.34 -3.67 7.60
N ARG A 59 3.11 -2.61 7.32
CA ARG A 59 2.80 -1.26 7.83
C ARG A 59 1.47 -0.73 7.30
N GLU A 60 1.17 -0.99 6.05
CA GLU A 60 -0.08 -0.56 5.44
C GLU A 60 -1.29 -1.27 6.07
N PHE A 61 -1.20 -2.60 6.32
CA PHE A 61 -2.23 -3.32 7.08
C PHE A 61 -2.41 -2.79 8.51
N GLN A 62 -1.31 -2.41 9.19
CA GLN A 62 -1.38 -1.80 10.52
C GLN A 62 -2.06 -0.43 10.49
N ARG A 63 -1.80 0.35 9.45
CA ARG A 63 -2.39 1.69 9.27
C ARG A 63 -3.89 1.62 8.96
N GLU A 64 -4.26 0.68 8.11
CA GLU A 64 -5.64 0.47 7.68
C GLU A 64 -6.51 -0.09 8.83
N GLY A 65 -6.01 -1.07 9.58
CA GLY A 65 -6.57 -1.50 10.85
C GLY A 65 -7.65 -2.58 10.79
N THR A 66 -8.13 -2.99 9.62
CA THR A 66 -9.13 -4.08 9.46
C THR A 66 -8.50 -5.45 9.76
N PHE A 67 -7.28 -5.68 9.28
CA PHE A 67 -6.56 -6.93 9.49
C PHE A 67 -5.60 -6.83 10.67
N LYS A 68 -5.56 -7.89 11.48
CA LYS A 68 -4.55 -8.08 12.52
C LYS A 68 -3.42 -8.93 11.98
N ILE A 69 -2.17 -8.47 12.14
CA ILE A 69 -1.00 -9.26 11.78
C ILE A 69 -0.90 -10.46 12.70
N SER A 70 -0.67 -11.62 12.13
CA SER A 70 -0.63 -12.90 12.82
C SER A 70 0.58 -13.75 12.41
N THR A 71 0.74 -14.90 13.06
CA THR A 71 1.74 -15.91 12.70
C THR A 71 1.23 -16.80 11.57
N PRO A 72 2.11 -17.54 10.87
CA PRO A 72 1.72 -18.45 9.78
C PRO A 72 0.67 -19.48 10.18
N GLU A 73 0.69 -19.90 11.47
CA GLU A 73 -0.22 -20.94 12.01
C GLU A 73 -1.61 -20.39 12.31
N ASN A 74 -1.69 -19.10 12.66
CA ASN A 74 -2.93 -18.49 13.19
C ASN A 74 -3.55 -17.46 12.24
N CYS A 75 -3.02 -17.31 11.02
CA CYS A 75 -3.59 -16.39 10.03
C CYS A 75 -4.73 -17.03 9.26
N ALA A 76 -5.71 -16.21 8.87
CA ALA A 76 -6.74 -16.59 7.92
C ALA A 76 -6.32 -16.33 6.48
N LEU A 77 -5.58 -15.24 6.26
CA LEU A 77 -5.05 -14.84 4.96
C LEU A 77 -3.52 -14.87 4.96
N GLU A 78 -2.95 -15.57 4.00
CA GLU A 78 -1.52 -15.51 3.70
C GLU A 78 -1.30 -14.80 2.36
N ILE A 79 -0.36 -13.83 2.33
CA ILE A 79 -0.04 -13.06 1.14
C ILE A 79 1.38 -13.37 0.69
N GLN A 80 1.53 -14.20 -0.31
CA GLN A 80 2.82 -14.55 -0.88
C GLN A 80 3.14 -13.65 -2.08
N GLY A 81 4.35 -13.12 -2.15
CA GLY A 81 4.76 -12.22 -3.22
C GLY A 81 6.16 -12.50 -3.76
N ILE A 82 6.34 -12.12 -5.01
CA ILE A 82 7.62 -12.18 -5.74
C ILE A 82 7.83 -10.84 -6.42
N ILE A 83 8.97 -10.20 -6.20
CA ILE A 83 9.39 -9.07 -7.03
C ILE A 83 9.97 -9.64 -8.32
N SER A 84 9.23 -9.55 -9.41
CA SER A 84 9.53 -10.21 -10.67
C SER A 84 10.49 -9.41 -11.55
N SER A 85 10.43 -8.09 -11.48
CA SER A 85 11.30 -7.23 -12.28
C SER A 85 11.43 -5.82 -11.71
N THR A 86 12.50 -5.15 -12.09
CA THR A 86 12.70 -3.72 -11.86
C THR A 86 13.17 -3.04 -13.13
N SER A 87 12.83 -1.77 -13.31
CA SER A 87 13.34 -0.95 -14.41
C SER A 87 13.67 0.46 -13.96
N LEU A 88 14.69 1.03 -14.57
CA LEU A 88 15.14 2.40 -14.34
C LEU A 88 15.21 3.15 -15.67
N ALA A 89 14.26 4.04 -15.91
CA ALA A 89 14.20 4.85 -17.12
C ALA A 89 14.55 6.31 -16.85
N ARG A 90 15.18 6.98 -17.82
CA ARG A 90 15.33 8.44 -17.80
C ARG A 90 14.03 9.07 -18.24
N VAL A 91 13.57 10.08 -17.50
CA VAL A 91 12.42 10.89 -17.90
C VAL A 91 12.96 12.04 -18.79
N ASN A 92 12.67 11.99 -20.08
CA ASN A 92 13.05 13.05 -21.01
C ASN A 92 12.12 14.24 -20.81
N SER A 93 12.61 15.30 -20.17
CA SER A 93 11.94 16.61 -20.22
C SER A 93 12.23 17.27 -21.56
N SER A 94 11.20 17.51 -22.36
CA SER A 94 11.31 18.18 -23.67
C SER A 94 11.59 19.69 -23.55
N ASN A 95 11.78 20.22 -22.36
CA ASN A 95 12.04 21.64 -22.15
C ASN A 95 13.53 21.94 -22.25
N ARG A 96 13.88 22.83 -23.23
CA ARG A 96 15.24 23.24 -23.67
C ARG A 96 16.00 24.10 -22.65
N ASP A 97 15.75 24.00 -21.36
CA ASP A 97 16.51 24.78 -20.39
C ASP A 97 17.79 24.06 -19.99
N TYR A 98 18.88 24.46 -20.64
CA TYR A 98 20.21 23.83 -20.56
C TYR A 98 20.95 24.05 -19.24
N THR A 99 20.42 24.87 -18.32
CA THR A 99 21.16 25.32 -17.12
C THR A 99 20.84 24.59 -15.82
N ASN A 100 19.77 23.79 -15.77
CA ASN A 100 19.40 23.06 -14.55
C ASN A 100 18.89 21.65 -14.85
N ARG A 101 19.71 20.83 -15.50
CA ARG A 101 19.41 19.43 -15.80
C ARG A 101 19.42 18.59 -14.51
N ARG A 102 18.37 18.67 -13.72
CA ARG A 102 18.02 17.60 -12.78
C ARG A 102 17.63 16.40 -13.62
N ARG A 103 18.52 15.42 -13.74
CA ARG A 103 18.25 14.18 -14.47
C ARG A 103 17.26 13.38 -13.66
N GLU A 104 16.00 13.51 -14.03
CA GLU A 104 14.92 12.73 -13.44
C GLU A 104 14.99 11.31 -13.95
N ARG A 105 14.88 10.36 -13.01
CA ARG A 105 14.80 8.94 -13.29
C ARG A 105 13.53 8.37 -12.72
N ARG A 106 12.85 7.54 -13.49
CA ARG A 106 11.70 6.77 -13.04
C ARG A 106 12.17 5.38 -12.67
N PHE A 107 11.90 5.01 -11.45
CA PHE A 107 12.11 3.67 -10.91
C PHE A 107 10.78 2.94 -10.84
N THR A 108 10.68 1.79 -11.47
CA THR A 108 9.49 0.94 -11.50
C THR A 108 9.86 -0.45 -11.02
N ALA A 109 8.98 -1.08 -10.25
CA ALA A 109 9.06 -2.49 -9.92
C ALA A 109 7.72 -3.17 -10.14
N GLU A 110 7.76 -4.43 -10.56
CA GLU A 110 6.60 -5.31 -10.67
C GLU A 110 6.69 -6.37 -9.56
N ALA A 111 5.60 -6.50 -8.81
CA ALA A 111 5.39 -7.57 -7.85
C ALA A 111 4.27 -8.48 -8.33
N THR A 112 4.46 -9.79 -8.25
CA THR A 112 3.43 -10.79 -8.50
C THR A 112 3.02 -11.37 -7.15
N VAL A 113 1.72 -11.29 -6.81
CA VAL A 113 1.23 -11.64 -5.47
C VAL A 113 0.05 -12.60 -5.56
N SER A 114 0.02 -13.56 -4.65
CA SER A 114 -1.09 -14.50 -4.45
C SER A 114 -1.65 -14.36 -3.04
N PHE A 115 -2.97 -14.45 -2.93
CA PHE A 115 -3.73 -14.43 -1.68
C PHE A 115 -4.28 -15.83 -1.41
N ILE A 116 -3.98 -16.38 -0.27
CA ILE A 116 -4.29 -17.77 0.09
C ILE A 116 -5.14 -17.77 1.37
N ASP A 117 -6.33 -18.36 1.31
CA ASP A 117 -7.09 -18.67 2.52
C ASP A 117 -6.45 -19.87 3.23
N LYS A 118 -5.86 -19.64 4.37
CA LYS A 118 -5.14 -20.67 5.14
C LYS A 118 -6.06 -21.76 5.70
N LYS A 119 -7.31 -21.41 6.01
CA LYS A 119 -8.27 -22.40 6.57
C LYS A 119 -8.69 -23.43 5.53
N SER A 120 -8.96 -22.99 4.31
CA SER A 120 -9.39 -23.87 3.22
C SER A 120 -8.23 -24.36 2.32
N GLY A 121 -7.05 -23.69 2.39
CA GLY A 121 -5.95 -23.90 1.47
C GLY A 121 -6.22 -23.37 0.05
N LYS A 122 -7.34 -22.68 -0.17
CA LYS A 122 -7.75 -22.15 -1.47
C LYS A 122 -6.94 -20.89 -1.82
N VAL A 123 -6.44 -20.83 -3.05
CA VAL A 123 -5.86 -19.62 -3.63
C VAL A 123 -7.02 -18.72 -4.10
N ILE A 124 -7.28 -17.61 -3.39
CA ILE A 124 -8.37 -16.67 -3.72
C ILE A 124 -7.97 -15.83 -4.92
N VAL A 125 -6.73 -15.32 -4.92
CA VAL A 125 -6.13 -14.59 -6.04
C VAL A 125 -4.81 -15.23 -6.37
N ASN A 126 -4.60 -15.53 -7.65
CA ASN A 126 -3.38 -16.20 -8.11
C ASN A 126 -2.57 -15.27 -9.01
N ASN A 127 -1.31 -15.05 -8.63
CA ASN A 127 -0.30 -14.35 -9.43
C ASN A 127 -0.77 -12.98 -10.00
N ARG A 128 -1.47 -12.18 -9.20
CA ARG A 128 -1.86 -10.82 -9.60
C ARG A 128 -0.64 -9.90 -9.62
N LYS A 129 -0.57 -9.07 -10.65
CA LYS A 129 0.51 -8.11 -10.85
C LYS A 129 0.19 -6.76 -10.23
N TYR A 130 1.16 -6.22 -9.50
CA TYR A 130 1.15 -4.89 -8.91
C TYR A 130 2.38 -4.13 -9.38
N VAL A 131 2.21 -2.87 -9.75
CA VAL A 131 3.30 -2.09 -10.30
C VAL A 131 3.48 -0.82 -9.47
N GLY A 132 4.60 -0.75 -8.77
CA GLY A 132 5.01 0.45 -8.07
C GLY A 132 5.89 1.35 -8.92
N ARG A 133 5.72 2.66 -8.78
CA ARG A 133 6.49 3.68 -9.50
C ARG A 133 6.90 4.81 -8.57
N THR A 134 8.14 5.24 -8.73
CA THR A 134 8.61 6.45 -8.07
C THR A 134 9.62 7.17 -8.96
N THR A 135 9.90 8.43 -8.66
CA THR A 135 10.92 9.20 -9.35
C THR A 135 11.97 9.72 -8.37
N PHE A 136 13.18 9.86 -8.83
CA PHE A 136 14.26 10.52 -8.10
C PHE A 136 15.17 11.31 -9.05
N TYR A 137 15.96 12.21 -8.48
CA TYR A 137 16.82 13.11 -9.25
C TYR A 137 18.28 12.82 -8.92
N GLY A 138 19.09 12.69 -9.94
CA GLY A 138 20.54 12.57 -9.81
C GLY A 138 21.16 11.61 -10.81
N ASP A 139 22.49 11.76 -11.00
CA ASP A 139 23.31 10.93 -11.88
C ASP A 139 24.45 10.26 -11.13
N LYS A 140 24.85 10.85 -10.01
CA LYS A 140 25.93 10.31 -9.18
C LYS A 140 25.29 9.33 -8.20
N ASP A 141 25.95 8.20 -7.98
CA ASP A 141 25.54 7.17 -7.03
C ASP A 141 24.07 6.71 -7.19
N VAL A 142 23.73 6.31 -8.41
CA VAL A 142 22.38 5.86 -8.79
C VAL A 142 21.89 4.72 -7.90
N LEU A 143 22.77 3.84 -7.43
CA LEU A 143 22.40 2.72 -6.57
C LEU A 143 21.90 3.18 -5.19
N THR A 144 22.57 4.15 -4.58
CA THR A 144 22.10 4.75 -3.31
C THR A 144 20.79 5.50 -3.50
N LEU A 145 20.66 6.28 -4.58
CA LEU A 145 19.42 6.98 -4.90
C LEU A 145 18.24 6.01 -5.12
N GLN A 146 18.47 4.92 -5.83
CA GLN A 146 17.49 3.87 -6.06
C GLN A 146 17.09 3.17 -4.76
N ARG A 147 18.06 2.85 -3.88
CA ARG A 147 17.79 2.28 -2.56
C ARG A 147 16.93 3.22 -1.71
N ASN A 148 17.24 4.51 -1.69
CA ASN A 148 16.45 5.51 -0.98
C ASN A 148 15.04 5.69 -1.56
N ALA A 149 14.88 5.50 -2.87
CA ALA A 149 13.60 5.56 -3.56
C ALA A 149 12.74 4.29 -3.37
N SER A 150 13.35 3.15 -3.01
CA SER A 150 12.67 1.86 -2.85
C SER A 150 11.55 1.90 -1.81
N GLY A 151 11.68 2.73 -0.77
CA GLY A 151 10.63 2.90 0.24
C GLY A 151 9.33 3.45 -0.36
N ARG A 152 9.39 4.54 -1.13
CA ARG A 152 8.22 5.14 -1.79
C ARG A 152 7.60 4.23 -2.85
N LEU A 153 8.44 3.50 -3.58
CA LEU A 153 7.97 2.51 -4.54
C LEU A 153 7.23 1.36 -3.85
N ALA A 154 7.75 0.91 -2.71
CA ALA A 154 7.12 -0.13 -1.91
C ALA A 154 5.80 0.32 -1.28
N GLU A 155 5.66 1.60 -0.91
CA GLU A 155 4.39 2.19 -0.46
C GLU A 155 3.30 2.11 -1.53
N ASP A 156 3.65 2.43 -2.78
CA ASP A 156 2.71 2.35 -3.90
C ASP A 156 2.24 0.90 -4.14
N ILE A 157 3.15 -0.09 -4.10
CA ILE A 157 2.78 -1.51 -4.22
C ILE A 157 1.93 -1.96 -3.01
N ALA A 158 2.32 -1.57 -1.80
CA ALA A 158 1.65 -2.00 -0.58
C ALA A 158 0.20 -1.50 -0.50
N ALA A 159 -0.03 -0.24 -0.88
CA ALA A 159 -1.38 0.33 -0.92
C ALA A 159 -2.31 -0.46 -1.86
N GLN A 160 -1.83 -0.83 -3.05
CA GLN A 160 -2.60 -1.62 -4.01
C GLN A 160 -2.89 -3.03 -3.47
N ILE A 161 -1.92 -3.69 -2.82
CA ILE A 161 -2.09 -5.03 -2.24
C ILE A 161 -3.13 -5.01 -1.11
N VAL A 162 -3.06 -4.03 -0.22
CA VAL A 162 -3.99 -3.91 0.92
C VAL A 162 -5.40 -3.56 0.44
N ASP A 163 -5.54 -2.66 -0.54
CA ASP A 163 -6.84 -2.35 -1.15
C ASP A 163 -7.48 -3.61 -1.76
N ASP A 164 -6.73 -4.41 -2.49
CA ASP A 164 -7.21 -5.67 -3.02
C ASP A 164 -7.58 -6.69 -1.91
N ALA A 165 -6.82 -6.74 -0.82
CA ALA A 165 -7.10 -7.62 0.32
C ALA A 165 -8.43 -7.28 1.00
N LEU A 166 -8.77 -5.99 1.09
CA LEU A 166 -10.05 -5.51 1.63
C LEU A 166 -11.26 -5.89 0.76
N ASN A 167 -11.02 -5.98 -0.55
CA ASN A 167 -12.04 -6.26 -1.56
C ASN A 167 -12.09 -7.75 -1.99
N LEU A 168 -11.44 -8.65 -1.25
CA LEU A 168 -11.48 -10.08 -1.54
C LEU A 168 -12.90 -10.63 -1.40
N LYS A 169 -13.30 -11.47 -2.36
CA LYS A 169 -14.54 -12.25 -2.25
C LYS A 169 -14.24 -13.52 -1.47
N TRP A 170 -14.70 -13.54 -0.21
CA TRP A 170 -14.64 -14.70 0.65
C TRP A 170 -15.82 -15.62 0.36
N GLU A 171 -15.55 -16.87 0.01
CA GLU A 171 -16.57 -17.92 -0.17
C GLU A 171 -16.65 -18.83 1.03
#